data_3748778a1e64b8df8cb61c0372c19f9b
#
_entry.id   3748778a1e64b8df8cb61c0372c19f9b
#
_cell.length_a   1.000
_cell.length_b   1.000
_cell.length_c   1.000
_cell.angle_alpha   90.00
_cell.angle_beta   90.00
_cell.angle_gamma   90.00
#
_symmetry.space_group_name_H-M   'P 1'
#
loop_
_entity.id
_entity.type
_entity.pdbx_description
1 polymer ?
#
loop_
_entity_poly.entity_id
_entity_poly.type
_entity_poly.pdbx_seq_one_letter_code
_entity_poly.pdbx_strand_id
1 'polypeptide(L)'
;MAITRIHLLTIPLDILPDEDIEQTVMQLLDSGKPQQIVFLTLWDLLKARHDVEFRTMLEESALCLPLSKSLLSAARFLDLPVPIRRDSFDMIIRILNTIDSHFKSLYLLGGRAQNLLDAERNVHITFPGISIVGRFNGFYRKSMEANIITSIIKAHPALLIAGNGIPGGVRWIYRNRAKLPATICIHDNDIIDIFAKRKKRISDAAFRKGHEFLPQLLRNPFKIFYGFRALLFWMIVVFYRLFRK
;
A
#
# COMPACT_ATOMS: atom_id res chain seq x y z
N MET A 1 -21.45 -3.64 -2.09
CA MET A 1 -21.11 -4.74 -3.04
C MET A 1 -19.95 -5.55 -2.50
N ALA A 2 -19.83 -6.82 -2.82
CA ALA A 2 -18.68 -7.61 -2.37
C ALA A 2 -17.47 -7.28 -3.25
N ILE A 3 -16.33 -7.00 -2.63
CA ILE A 3 -15.06 -6.81 -3.33
C ILE A 3 -14.77 -8.06 -4.15
N THR A 4 -14.53 -7.91 -5.44
CA THR A 4 -14.20 -9.04 -6.31
C THR A 4 -12.70 -9.31 -6.21
N ARG A 5 -12.33 -10.43 -5.59
CA ARG A 5 -10.94 -10.88 -5.48
C ARG A 5 -10.65 -11.91 -6.58
N ILE A 6 -9.61 -11.66 -7.35
CA ILE A 6 -9.06 -12.60 -8.32
C ILE A 6 -7.69 -13.11 -7.85
N HIS A 7 -7.22 -14.20 -8.44
CA HIS A 7 -5.87 -14.71 -8.16
C HIS A 7 -5.05 -14.72 -9.43
N LEU A 8 -4.04 -13.84 -9.49
CA LEU A 8 -3.07 -13.80 -10.58
C LEU A 8 -1.83 -14.60 -10.17
N LEU A 9 -1.58 -15.73 -10.84
CA LEU A 9 -0.48 -16.66 -10.51
C LEU A 9 -0.48 -17.04 -9.01
N THR A 10 -1.66 -17.31 -8.44
CA THR A 10 -1.92 -17.64 -7.03
C THR A 10 -1.89 -16.45 -6.05
N ILE A 11 -1.59 -15.24 -6.49
CA ILE A 11 -1.52 -14.05 -5.63
C ILE A 11 -2.82 -13.25 -5.74
N PRO A 12 -3.43 -12.85 -4.62
CA PRO A 12 -4.69 -12.11 -4.63
C PRO A 12 -4.51 -10.71 -5.20
N LEU A 13 -5.48 -10.30 -6.02
CA LEU A 13 -5.66 -8.94 -6.52
C LEU A 13 -7.13 -8.58 -6.41
N ASP A 14 -7.42 -7.40 -5.87
CA ASP A 14 -8.77 -6.94 -5.66
C ASP A 14 -9.19 -5.91 -6.72
N ILE A 15 -10.45 -6.04 -7.14
CA ILE A 15 -11.11 -5.11 -8.04
C ILE A 15 -11.99 -4.22 -7.16
N LEU A 16 -11.64 -2.94 -7.10
CA LEU A 16 -12.34 -1.94 -6.30
C LEU A 16 -12.75 -0.78 -7.21
N PRO A 17 -14.02 -0.65 -7.61
CA PRO A 17 -14.57 0.49 -8.34
C PRO A 17 -14.46 1.79 -7.55
N ASP A 18 -14.47 2.94 -8.25
CA ASP A 18 -14.34 4.26 -7.61
C ASP A 18 -15.52 4.57 -6.69
N GLU A 19 -16.71 4.16 -7.10
CA GLU A 19 -17.96 4.32 -6.37
C GLU A 19 -18.03 3.50 -5.08
N ASP A 20 -17.28 2.40 -4.99
CA ASP A 20 -17.30 1.50 -3.84
C ASP A 20 -16.22 1.82 -2.78
N ILE A 21 -15.33 2.80 -3.06
CA ILE A 21 -14.19 3.08 -2.16
C ILE A 21 -14.65 3.52 -0.78
N GLU A 22 -15.54 4.50 -0.70
CA GLU A 22 -16.03 5.02 0.58
C GLU A 22 -16.73 3.94 1.41
N GLN A 23 -17.66 3.21 0.79
CA GLN A 23 -18.37 2.12 1.44
C GLN A 23 -17.40 1.03 1.91
N THR A 24 -16.40 0.69 1.09
CA THR A 24 -15.39 -0.31 1.45
C THR A 24 -14.56 0.15 2.64
N VAL A 25 -14.10 1.40 2.65
CA VAL A 25 -13.33 1.97 3.76
C VAL A 25 -14.14 1.91 5.06
N MET A 26 -15.42 2.29 5.02
CA MET A 26 -16.30 2.22 6.19
C MET A 26 -16.51 0.79 6.69
N GLN A 27 -16.73 -0.18 5.78
CA GLN A 27 -16.83 -1.60 6.13
C GLN A 27 -15.54 -2.14 6.78
N LEU A 28 -14.38 -1.71 6.31
CA LEU A 28 -13.10 -2.09 6.90
C LEU A 28 -12.92 -1.50 8.30
N LEU A 29 -13.36 -0.27 8.53
CA LEU A 29 -13.35 0.37 9.86
C LEU A 29 -14.26 -0.36 10.86
N ASP A 30 -15.40 -0.81 10.39
CA ASP A 30 -16.41 -1.49 11.23
C ASP A 30 -16.09 -2.98 11.46
N SER A 31 -15.03 -3.51 10.86
CA SER A 31 -14.65 -4.93 10.93
C SER A 31 -14.25 -5.44 12.32
N GLY A 32 -13.95 -4.53 13.25
CA GLY A 32 -13.53 -4.85 14.62
C GLY A 32 -12.12 -5.48 14.74
N LYS A 33 -11.33 -5.51 13.66
CA LYS A 33 -9.97 -6.07 13.61
C LYS A 33 -9.05 -5.24 12.73
N PRO A 34 -7.71 -5.37 12.89
CA PRO A 34 -6.76 -4.68 12.00
C PRO A 34 -6.95 -5.12 10.54
N GLN A 35 -7.05 -4.17 9.64
CA GLN A 35 -7.24 -4.39 8.20
C GLN A 35 -6.06 -3.82 7.42
N GLN A 36 -5.33 -4.66 6.73
CA GLN A 36 -4.19 -4.21 5.94
C GLN A 36 -4.58 -4.02 4.48
N ILE A 37 -4.27 -2.85 3.92
CA ILE A 37 -4.35 -2.57 2.48
C ILE A 37 -2.93 -2.59 1.93
N VAL A 38 -2.71 -3.39 0.89
CA VAL A 38 -1.40 -3.58 0.25
C VAL A 38 -1.45 -3.14 -1.20
N PHE A 39 -0.47 -2.34 -1.60
CA PHE A 39 -0.25 -1.95 -2.99
C PHE A 39 0.76 -2.89 -3.62
N LEU A 40 0.38 -3.55 -4.72
CA LEU A 40 1.18 -4.60 -5.34
C LEU A 40 1.82 -4.15 -6.64
N THR A 41 3.14 -4.28 -6.68
CA THR A 41 3.92 -4.17 -7.91
C THR A 41 4.15 -5.55 -8.53
N LEU A 42 4.66 -5.57 -9.76
CA LEU A 42 5.17 -6.78 -10.40
C LEU A 42 6.21 -7.51 -9.52
N TRP A 43 7.05 -6.74 -8.82
CA TRP A 43 8.12 -7.29 -7.98
C TRP A 43 7.58 -7.98 -6.74
N ASP A 44 6.52 -7.43 -6.16
CA ASP A 44 5.84 -8.02 -5.02
C ASP A 44 5.19 -9.35 -5.39
N LEU A 45 4.59 -9.44 -6.57
CA LEU A 45 4.04 -10.69 -7.08
C LEU A 45 5.13 -11.75 -7.27
N LEU A 46 6.25 -11.41 -7.92
CA LEU A 46 7.36 -12.34 -8.08
C LEU A 46 7.96 -12.77 -6.74
N LYS A 47 8.08 -11.84 -5.78
CA LYS A 47 8.56 -12.14 -4.43
C LYS A 47 7.63 -13.09 -3.68
N ALA A 48 6.32 -12.88 -3.75
CA ALA A 48 5.33 -13.73 -3.08
C ALA A 48 5.37 -15.19 -3.53
N ARG A 49 5.89 -15.48 -4.72
CA ARG A 49 6.04 -16.85 -5.22
C ARG A 49 7.10 -17.66 -4.48
N HIS A 50 8.12 -17.00 -3.92
CA HIS A 50 9.26 -17.62 -3.24
C HIS A 50 9.28 -17.35 -1.73
N ASP A 51 8.45 -16.47 -1.25
CA ASP A 51 8.42 -15.99 0.12
C ASP A 51 7.06 -16.30 0.74
N VAL A 52 7.01 -17.37 1.52
CA VAL A 52 5.77 -17.88 2.12
C VAL A 52 5.14 -16.86 3.05
N GLU A 53 5.94 -16.22 3.93
CA GLU A 53 5.42 -15.17 4.85
C GLU A 53 4.76 -14.03 4.07
N PHE A 54 5.41 -13.58 2.99
CA PHE A 54 4.89 -12.49 2.17
C PHE A 54 3.60 -12.90 1.45
N ARG A 55 3.53 -14.13 0.94
CA ARG A 55 2.31 -14.67 0.33
C ARG A 55 1.17 -14.72 1.33
N THR A 56 1.38 -15.32 2.50
CA THR A 56 0.35 -15.42 3.54
C THR A 56 -0.14 -14.03 3.98
N MET A 57 0.79 -13.07 4.11
CA MET A 57 0.42 -11.67 4.37
C MET A 57 -0.54 -11.13 3.32
N LEU A 58 -0.29 -11.38 2.03
CA LEU A 58 -1.16 -10.92 0.94
C LEU A 58 -2.52 -11.62 0.97
N GLU A 59 -2.55 -12.93 1.19
CA GLU A 59 -3.78 -13.71 1.29
C GLU A 59 -4.68 -13.23 2.43
N GLU A 60 -4.08 -12.85 3.57
CA GLU A 60 -4.79 -12.35 4.74
C GLU A 60 -5.03 -10.83 4.72
N SER A 61 -4.50 -10.10 3.75
CA SER A 61 -4.75 -8.67 3.61
C SER A 61 -6.19 -8.40 3.19
N ALA A 62 -6.74 -7.31 3.73
CA ALA A 62 -8.11 -6.87 3.41
C ALA A 62 -8.24 -6.48 1.93
N LEU A 63 -7.24 -5.77 1.41
CA LEU A 63 -7.18 -5.37 0.01
C LEU A 63 -5.76 -5.52 -0.54
N CYS A 64 -5.67 -6.06 -1.76
CA CYS A 64 -4.45 -6.12 -2.58
C CYS A 64 -4.67 -5.37 -3.89
N LEU A 65 -4.20 -4.12 -3.98
CA LEU A 65 -4.47 -3.22 -5.10
C LEU A 65 -3.27 -3.16 -6.07
N PRO A 66 -3.48 -3.35 -7.38
CA PRO A 66 -2.37 -3.38 -8.34
C PRO A 66 -1.85 -1.99 -8.67
N LEU A 67 -0.52 -1.81 -8.57
CA LEU A 67 0.19 -0.62 -9.03
C LEU A 67 0.75 -0.78 -10.45
N SER A 68 1.27 -1.95 -10.78
CA SER A 68 1.98 -2.17 -12.04
C SER A 68 1.03 -2.48 -13.20
N LYS A 69 1.21 -1.79 -14.33
CA LYS A 69 0.47 -2.03 -15.58
C LYS A 69 0.61 -3.49 -16.06
N SER A 70 1.76 -4.11 -15.82
CA SER A 70 2.03 -5.51 -16.20
C SER A 70 1.08 -6.50 -15.52
N LEU A 71 0.62 -6.22 -14.29
CA LEU A 71 -0.36 -7.07 -13.59
C LEU A 71 -1.71 -7.07 -14.30
N LEU A 72 -2.16 -5.91 -14.78
CA LEU A 72 -3.40 -5.77 -15.55
C LEU A 72 -3.30 -6.48 -16.89
N SER A 73 -2.16 -6.31 -17.58
CA SER A 73 -1.90 -6.97 -18.86
C SER A 73 -1.88 -8.49 -18.72
N ALA A 74 -1.29 -9.00 -17.63
CA ALA A 74 -1.26 -10.43 -17.34
C ALA A 74 -2.64 -10.97 -16.97
N ALA A 75 -3.44 -10.24 -16.20
CA ALA A 75 -4.82 -10.62 -15.90
C ALA A 75 -5.64 -10.75 -17.20
N ARG A 76 -5.54 -9.75 -18.10
CA ARG A 76 -6.19 -9.78 -19.40
C ARG A 76 -5.70 -10.96 -20.27
N PHE A 77 -4.41 -11.20 -20.30
CA PHE A 77 -3.82 -12.31 -21.06
C PHE A 77 -4.28 -13.69 -20.55
N LEU A 78 -4.58 -13.80 -19.26
CA LEU A 78 -5.09 -15.04 -18.64
C LEU A 78 -6.62 -15.12 -18.61
N ASP A 79 -7.32 -14.25 -19.33
CA ASP A 79 -8.78 -14.16 -19.40
C ASP A 79 -9.44 -14.02 -18.00
N LEU A 80 -8.73 -13.31 -17.08
CA LEU A 80 -9.24 -12.95 -15.76
C LEU A 80 -9.90 -11.57 -15.81
N PRO A 81 -10.85 -11.29 -14.90
CA PRO A 81 -11.33 -9.93 -14.71
C PRO A 81 -10.16 -8.97 -14.46
N VAL A 82 -10.16 -7.82 -15.14
CA VAL A 82 -9.03 -6.89 -15.08
C VAL A 82 -9.22 -5.90 -13.93
N PRO A 83 -8.35 -5.89 -12.92
CA PRO A 83 -8.46 -4.96 -11.81
C PRO A 83 -8.17 -3.52 -12.24
N ILE A 84 -8.66 -2.56 -11.46
CA ILE A 84 -8.44 -1.15 -11.71
C ILE A 84 -7.09 -0.76 -11.13
N ARG A 85 -6.21 -0.22 -12.00
CA ARG A 85 -4.91 0.29 -11.59
C ARG A 85 -5.04 1.67 -10.99
N ARG A 86 -4.50 1.84 -9.78
CA ARG A 86 -4.46 3.15 -9.10
C ARG A 86 -3.08 3.43 -8.56
N ASP A 87 -2.72 4.71 -8.54
CA ASP A 87 -1.55 5.18 -7.80
C ASP A 87 -1.81 5.06 -6.28
N SER A 88 -0.78 4.67 -5.53
CA SER A 88 -0.91 4.53 -4.07
C SER A 88 -1.27 5.85 -3.39
N PHE A 89 -0.67 6.95 -3.85
CA PHE A 89 -0.97 8.28 -3.35
C PHE A 89 -2.45 8.65 -3.57
N ASP A 90 -2.96 8.47 -4.78
CA ASP A 90 -4.37 8.79 -5.09
C ASP A 90 -5.33 7.95 -4.25
N MET A 91 -5.01 6.67 -4.04
CA MET A 91 -5.83 5.81 -3.19
C MET A 91 -5.79 6.24 -1.72
N ILE A 92 -4.61 6.61 -1.21
CA ILE A 92 -4.48 7.13 0.16
C ILE A 92 -5.24 8.45 0.33
N ILE A 93 -5.20 9.35 -0.65
CA ILE A 93 -5.99 10.60 -0.62
C ILE A 93 -7.50 10.30 -0.58
N ARG A 94 -8.00 9.32 -1.34
CA ARG A 94 -9.42 8.92 -1.29
C ARG A 94 -9.81 8.37 0.08
N ILE A 95 -8.97 7.55 0.69
CA ILE A 95 -9.17 7.05 2.05
C ILE A 95 -9.15 8.21 3.06
N LEU A 96 -8.20 9.15 2.91
CA LEU A 96 -8.15 10.35 3.76
C LEU A 96 -9.40 11.21 3.60
N ASN A 97 -9.92 11.41 2.39
CA ASN A 97 -11.21 12.11 2.19
C ASN A 97 -12.36 11.42 2.93
N THR A 98 -12.44 10.08 2.85
CA THR A 98 -13.47 9.32 3.57
C THR A 98 -13.34 9.50 5.07
N ILE A 99 -12.15 9.35 5.66
CA ILE A 99 -11.98 9.51 7.11
C ILE A 99 -12.12 10.96 7.58
N ASP A 100 -11.84 11.94 6.71
CA ASP A 100 -12.07 13.37 6.95
C ASP A 100 -13.57 13.68 7.07
N SER A 101 -14.36 13.25 6.08
CA SER A 101 -15.81 13.45 6.06
C SER A 101 -16.54 12.77 7.22
N HIS A 102 -15.96 11.71 7.79
CA HIS A 102 -16.49 10.97 8.93
C HIS A 102 -15.80 11.30 10.27
N PHE A 103 -14.98 12.36 10.32
CA PHE A 103 -14.29 12.83 11.53
C PHE A 103 -13.51 11.71 12.27
N LYS A 104 -12.81 10.87 11.51
CA LYS A 104 -12.05 9.75 12.06
C LYS A 104 -10.62 10.15 12.41
N SER A 105 -9.92 9.25 13.08
CA SER A 105 -8.56 9.51 13.58
C SER A 105 -7.48 8.88 12.72
N LEU A 106 -6.31 9.55 12.68
CA LEU A 106 -5.13 9.15 11.92
C LEU A 106 -3.90 9.06 12.84
N TYR A 107 -3.09 8.03 12.63
CA TYR A 107 -1.75 7.91 13.20
C TYR A 107 -0.71 7.87 12.07
N LEU A 108 0.33 8.70 12.17
CA LEU A 108 1.42 8.74 11.21
C LEU A 108 2.67 8.05 11.78
N LEU A 109 3.17 7.03 11.11
CA LEU A 109 4.35 6.29 11.51
C LEU A 109 5.38 6.29 10.38
N GLY A 110 6.61 6.68 10.64
CA GLY A 110 7.68 6.63 9.63
C GLY A 110 8.21 8.01 9.24
N GLY A 111 9.08 8.02 8.25
CA GLY A 111 9.78 9.23 7.82
C GLY A 111 10.84 9.72 8.80
N ARG A 112 11.57 10.76 8.41
CA ARG A 112 12.45 11.50 9.32
C ARG A 112 11.62 12.43 10.18
N ALA A 113 12.08 12.73 11.39
CA ALA A 113 11.34 13.53 12.37
C ALA A 113 10.82 14.87 11.81
N GLN A 114 11.66 15.62 11.06
CA GLN A 114 11.25 16.89 10.48
C GLN A 114 10.19 16.70 9.36
N ASN A 115 10.39 15.70 8.50
CA ASN A 115 9.43 15.41 7.43
C ASN A 115 8.08 14.99 8.00
N LEU A 116 8.08 14.24 9.10
CA LEU A 116 6.86 13.81 9.77
C LEU A 116 6.06 15.00 10.35
N LEU A 117 6.76 15.98 10.94
CA LEU A 117 6.14 17.23 11.41
C LEU A 117 5.51 18.04 10.27
N ASP A 118 6.26 18.18 9.17
CA ASP A 118 5.76 18.89 7.99
C ASP A 118 4.57 18.14 7.36
N ALA A 119 4.64 16.80 7.30
CA ALA A 119 3.55 15.95 6.81
C ALA A 119 2.29 16.09 7.65
N GLU A 120 2.40 16.02 8.99
CA GLU A 120 1.28 16.21 9.91
C GLU A 120 0.59 17.58 9.68
N ARG A 121 1.39 18.67 9.62
CA ARG A 121 0.87 20.01 9.37
C ARG A 121 0.11 20.09 8.05
N ASN A 122 0.68 19.54 6.98
CA ASN A 122 0.07 19.60 5.66
C ASN A 122 -1.19 18.74 5.57
N VAL A 123 -1.21 17.56 6.20
CA VAL A 123 -2.40 16.72 6.31
C VAL A 123 -3.49 17.43 7.08
N HIS A 124 -3.19 18.03 8.23
CA HIS A 124 -4.17 18.75 9.04
C HIS A 124 -4.78 19.95 8.30
N ILE A 125 -3.95 20.70 7.51
CA ILE A 125 -4.45 21.83 6.70
C ILE A 125 -5.37 21.32 5.56
N THR A 126 -5.05 20.16 4.97
CA THR A 126 -5.78 19.64 3.81
C THR A 126 -7.06 18.91 4.22
N PHE A 127 -7.03 18.23 5.37
CA PHE A 127 -8.11 17.39 5.90
C PHE A 127 -8.42 17.82 7.35
N PRO A 128 -9.15 18.90 7.55
CA PRO A 128 -9.40 19.47 8.87
C PRO A 128 -10.30 18.62 9.77
N GLY A 129 -11.11 17.73 9.20
CA GLY A 129 -11.96 16.79 9.94
C GLY A 129 -11.19 15.59 10.52
N ILE A 130 -9.94 15.37 10.09
CA ILE A 130 -9.12 14.27 10.61
C ILE A 130 -8.49 14.66 11.95
N SER A 131 -8.72 13.85 12.98
CA SER A 131 -8.00 13.95 14.24
C SER A 131 -6.68 13.18 14.16
N ILE A 132 -5.54 13.87 14.14
CA ILE A 132 -4.22 13.23 14.20
C ILE A 132 -3.92 12.88 15.66
N VAL A 133 -4.14 11.62 16.04
CA VAL A 133 -4.06 11.13 17.43
C VAL A 133 -2.67 10.70 17.85
N GLY A 134 -1.72 10.70 16.92
CA GLY A 134 -0.33 10.42 17.23
C GLY A 134 0.57 10.34 16.02
N ARG A 135 1.86 10.42 16.30
CA ARG A 135 2.91 10.23 15.29
C ARG A 135 4.17 9.65 15.93
N PHE A 136 4.93 8.91 15.13
CA PHE A 136 6.26 8.48 15.49
C PHE A 136 7.15 8.38 14.26
N ASN A 137 8.39 8.89 14.33
CA ASN A 137 9.31 8.86 13.20
C ASN A 137 9.81 7.43 12.92
N GLY A 138 10.21 7.19 11.68
CA GLY A 138 10.92 5.98 11.27
C GLY A 138 12.39 5.99 11.72
N PHE A 139 13.16 5.00 11.24
CA PHE A 139 14.60 4.87 11.58
C PHE A 139 14.87 4.76 13.09
N TYR A 140 13.92 4.21 13.84
CA TYR A 140 14.02 4.01 15.28
C TYR A 140 14.82 2.74 15.64
N ARG A 141 15.35 2.71 16.84
CA ARG A 141 16.01 1.52 17.37
C ARG A 141 14.98 0.43 17.69
N LYS A 142 15.32 -0.83 17.44
CA LYS A 142 14.42 -1.98 17.70
C LYS A 142 13.86 -2.01 19.12
N SER A 143 14.61 -1.52 20.11
CA SER A 143 14.15 -1.39 21.50
C SER A 143 12.94 -0.46 21.69
N MET A 144 12.70 0.47 20.74
CA MET A 144 11.55 1.39 20.78
C MET A 144 10.27 0.80 20.21
N GLU A 145 10.34 -0.34 19.53
CA GLU A 145 9.20 -0.92 18.81
C GLU A 145 8.01 -1.22 19.74
N ALA A 146 8.28 -1.77 20.92
CA ALA A 146 7.24 -2.04 21.92
C ALA A 146 6.52 -0.78 22.37
N ASN A 147 7.26 0.31 22.59
CA ASN A 147 6.69 1.61 22.96
C ASN A 147 5.84 2.21 21.85
N ILE A 148 6.28 2.07 20.58
CA ILE A 148 5.52 2.52 19.41
C ILE A 148 4.20 1.76 19.32
N ILE A 149 4.22 0.44 19.42
CA ILE A 149 3.01 -0.39 19.42
C ILE A 149 2.07 0.02 20.56
N THR A 150 2.60 0.20 21.77
CA THR A 150 1.81 0.65 22.91
C THR A 150 1.18 2.04 22.67
N SER A 151 1.90 2.95 22.03
CA SER A 151 1.38 4.27 21.65
C SER A 151 0.23 4.15 20.65
N ILE A 152 0.35 3.30 19.63
CA ILE A 152 -0.71 3.05 18.65
C ILE A 152 -1.95 2.42 19.31
N ILE A 153 -1.75 1.45 20.22
CA ILE A 153 -2.84 0.82 20.96
C ILE A 153 -3.61 1.87 21.79
N LYS A 154 -2.89 2.73 22.53
CA LYS A 154 -3.51 3.79 23.34
C LYS A 154 -4.22 4.84 22.50
N ALA A 155 -3.66 5.20 21.36
CA ALA A 155 -4.23 6.19 20.45
C ALA A 155 -5.47 5.67 19.70
N HIS A 156 -5.59 4.35 19.52
CA HIS A 156 -6.69 3.66 18.83
C HIS A 156 -7.12 4.35 17.51
N PRO A 157 -6.19 4.55 16.55
CA PRO A 157 -6.48 5.27 15.33
C PRO A 157 -7.41 4.48 14.41
N ALA A 158 -8.27 5.17 13.66
CA ALA A 158 -9.05 4.58 12.58
C ALA A 158 -8.16 4.22 11.38
N LEU A 159 -7.14 5.03 11.10
CA LEU A 159 -6.17 4.80 10.02
C LEU A 159 -4.74 4.93 10.56
N LEU A 160 -3.90 3.95 10.25
CA LEU A 160 -2.45 3.95 10.44
C LEU A 160 -1.75 4.04 9.10
N ILE A 161 -1.09 5.15 8.82
CA ILE A 161 -0.23 5.31 7.64
C ILE A 161 1.22 5.11 8.07
N ALA A 162 1.85 4.10 7.50
CA ALA A 162 3.23 3.71 7.74
C ALA A 162 4.11 4.10 6.53
N GLY A 163 5.10 4.96 6.75
CA GLY A 163 6.06 5.45 5.74
C GLY A 163 7.39 4.70 5.76
N ASN A 164 8.43 5.35 5.23
CA ASN A 164 9.78 4.81 5.21
C ASN A 164 10.44 4.74 6.60
N GLY A 165 11.54 3.98 6.70
CA GLY A 165 12.32 3.83 7.92
C GLY A 165 11.73 2.88 8.96
N ILE A 166 10.68 2.13 8.61
CA ILE A 166 10.10 1.09 9.46
C ILE A 166 10.79 -0.24 9.17
N PRO A 167 11.39 -0.91 10.18
CA PRO A 167 12.03 -2.21 9.98
C PRO A 167 11.07 -3.25 9.42
N GLY A 168 11.38 -3.82 8.25
CA GLY A 168 10.52 -4.79 7.57
C GLY A 168 9.42 -4.18 6.68
N GLY A 169 9.23 -2.85 6.69
CA GLY A 169 8.28 -2.16 5.82
C GLY A 169 6.86 -2.70 5.95
N VAL A 170 6.24 -3.07 4.82
CA VAL A 170 4.86 -3.60 4.79
C VAL A 170 4.63 -4.82 5.69
N ARG A 171 5.67 -5.63 5.94
CA ARG A 171 5.56 -6.80 6.83
C ARG A 171 5.49 -6.43 8.30
N TRP A 172 5.95 -5.25 8.67
CA TRP A 172 5.86 -4.80 10.07
C TRP A 172 4.41 -4.78 10.55
N ILE A 173 3.49 -4.30 9.71
CA ILE A 173 2.06 -4.29 10.00
C ILE A 173 1.56 -5.73 10.21
N TYR A 174 1.87 -6.62 9.29
CA TYR A 174 1.47 -8.03 9.36
C TYR A 174 1.98 -8.73 10.63
N ARG A 175 3.26 -8.57 10.94
CA ARG A 175 3.90 -9.19 12.11
C ARG A 175 3.35 -8.68 13.44
N ASN A 176 2.84 -7.45 13.46
CA ASN A 176 2.30 -6.82 14.67
C ASN A 176 0.78 -6.80 14.70
N ARG A 177 0.08 -7.35 13.69
CA ARG A 177 -1.38 -7.25 13.56
C ARG A 177 -2.15 -7.75 14.78
N ALA A 178 -1.68 -8.82 15.42
CA ALA A 178 -2.33 -9.36 16.62
C ALA A 178 -2.31 -8.41 17.83
N LYS A 179 -1.44 -7.39 17.79
CA LYS A 179 -1.31 -6.38 18.85
C LYS A 179 -1.96 -5.06 18.49
N LEU A 180 -2.18 -4.80 17.20
CA LEU A 180 -2.77 -3.55 16.73
C LEU A 180 -4.27 -3.51 17.03
N PRO A 181 -4.84 -2.31 17.29
CA PRO A 181 -6.27 -2.14 17.46
C PRO A 181 -7.01 -2.35 16.12
N ALA A 182 -8.34 -2.34 16.16
CA ALA A 182 -9.16 -2.32 14.95
C ALA A 182 -8.89 -1.02 14.16
N THR A 183 -8.04 -1.11 13.15
CA THR A 183 -7.57 0.04 12.36
C THR A 183 -7.27 -0.40 10.92
N ILE A 184 -7.46 0.50 9.97
CA ILE A 184 -6.95 0.31 8.62
C ILE A 184 -5.45 0.63 8.64
N CYS A 185 -4.62 -0.26 8.12
CA CYS A 185 -3.18 -0.11 8.06
C CYS A 185 -2.70 -0.05 6.61
N ILE A 186 -1.94 0.98 6.27
CA ILE A 186 -1.38 1.18 4.93
C ILE A 186 0.12 1.44 5.07
N HIS A 187 0.92 0.82 4.21
CA HIS A 187 2.34 1.13 4.10
C HIS A 187 2.67 1.64 2.70
N ASP A 188 3.28 2.83 2.65
CA ASP A 188 3.86 3.39 1.44
C ASP A 188 5.14 4.15 1.79
N ASN A 189 6.26 3.77 1.14
CA ASN A 189 7.58 4.31 1.46
C ASN A 189 7.70 5.83 1.24
N ASP A 190 6.92 6.38 0.34
CA ASP A 190 7.08 7.75 -0.12
C ASP A 190 6.07 8.72 0.50
N ILE A 191 5.01 8.19 1.10
CA ILE A 191 3.84 8.98 1.50
C ILE A 191 4.16 10.11 2.47
N ILE A 192 4.99 9.86 3.49
CA ILE A 192 5.38 10.88 4.48
C ILE A 192 6.19 11.99 3.81
N ASP A 193 7.13 11.63 2.92
CA ASP A 193 7.96 12.61 2.21
C ASP A 193 7.14 13.41 1.17
N ILE A 194 6.10 12.80 0.58
CA ILE A 194 5.17 13.49 -0.33
C ILE A 194 4.30 14.47 0.46
N PHE A 195 3.71 14.06 1.59
CA PHE A 195 2.95 14.94 2.47
C PHE A 195 3.80 16.08 3.02
N ALA A 196 5.07 15.83 3.32
CA ALA A 196 6.03 16.86 3.72
C ALA A 196 6.49 17.76 2.57
N LYS A 197 6.02 17.56 1.32
CA LYS A 197 6.46 18.27 0.10
C LYS A 197 7.97 18.12 -0.18
N ARG A 198 8.62 17.12 0.37
CA ARG A 198 10.04 16.81 0.15
C ARG A 198 10.25 15.91 -1.07
N LYS A 199 9.21 15.17 -1.46
CA LYS A 199 9.20 14.33 -2.65
C LYS A 199 8.01 14.71 -3.55
N LYS A 200 8.27 14.81 -4.86
CA LYS A 200 7.18 15.00 -5.83
C LYS A 200 6.48 13.66 -6.08
N ARG A 201 5.14 13.70 -6.12
CA ARG A 201 4.37 12.56 -6.60
C ARG A 201 4.65 12.29 -8.09
N ILE A 202 4.42 11.07 -8.51
CA ILE A 202 4.45 10.71 -9.93
C ILE A 202 3.31 11.47 -10.61
N SER A 203 3.58 12.08 -11.78
CA SER A 203 2.51 12.75 -12.52
C SER A 203 1.51 11.74 -13.07
N ASP A 204 0.22 12.10 -13.08
CA ASP A 204 -0.85 11.24 -13.58
C ASP A 204 -0.59 10.79 -15.03
N ALA A 205 -0.01 11.67 -15.85
CA ALA A 205 0.37 11.36 -17.23
C ALA A 205 1.47 10.27 -17.30
N ALA A 206 2.49 10.35 -16.45
CA ALA A 206 3.55 9.33 -16.39
C ALA A 206 3.01 8.00 -15.84
N PHE A 207 2.14 8.06 -14.82
CA PHE A 207 1.48 6.89 -14.28
C PHE A 207 0.62 6.20 -15.34
N ARG A 208 -0.30 6.91 -16.02
CA ARG A 208 -1.17 6.34 -17.07
C ARG A 208 -0.39 5.67 -18.19
N LYS A 209 0.73 6.27 -18.62
CA LYS A 209 1.62 5.70 -19.65
C LYS A 209 2.39 4.47 -19.16
N GLY A 210 2.51 4.25 -17.85
CA GLY A 210 3.34 3.20 -17.25
C GLY A 210 4.82 3.54 -17.26
N HIS A 211 5.15 4.85 -17.33
CA HIS A 211 6.52 5.37 -17.40
C HIS A 211 7.08 5.75 -16.02
N GLU A 212 6.45 5.32 -14.93
CA GLU A 212 6.91 5.55 -13.57
C GLU A 212 8.32 4.99 -13.31
N PHE A 213 8.76 4.05 -14.15
CA PHE A 213 10.07 3.42 -14.06
C PHE A 213 11.20 4.24 -14.73
N LEU A 214 10.90 5.05 -15.74
CA LEU A 214 11.88 5.82 -16.52
C LEU A 214 12.75 6.78 -15.66
N PRO A 215 12.19 7.61 -14.76
CA PRO A 215 12.99 8.48 -13.91
C PRO A 215 13.88 7.70 -12.95
N GLN A 216 13.47 6.50 -12.55
CA GLN A 216 14.25 5.65 -11.67
C GLN A 216 15.41 4.96 -12.42
N LEU A 217 15.23 4.65 -13.71
CA LEU A 217 16.26 4.08 -14.58
C LEU A 217 17.36 5.10 -14.86
N LEU A 218 16.99 6.36 -15.12
CA LEU A 218 17.95 7.46 -15.32
C LEU A 218 18.80 7.75 -14.08
N ARG A 219 18.24 7.56 -12.89
CA ARG A 219 18.97 7.73 -11.61
C ARG A 219 19.88 6.55 -11.25
N ASN A 220 19.57 5.36 -11.74
CA ASN A 220 20.33 4.16 -11.42
C ASN A 220 20.33 3.17 -12.59
N PRO A 221 21.39 3.18 -13.45
CA PRO A 221 21.47 2.35 -14.65
C PRO A 221 21.48 0.84 -14.34
N PHE A 222 21.89 0.41 -13.14
CA PHE A 222 21.80 -0.99 -12.73
C PHE A 222 20.36 -1.51 -12.66
N LYS A 223 19.36 -0.62 -12.66
CA LYS A 223 17.95 -1.02 -12.78
C LYS A 223 17.57 -1.62 -14.14
N ILE A 224 18.47 -1.62 -15.11
CA ILE A 224 18.26 -2.34 -16.38
C ILE A 224 18.03 -3.85 -16.15
N PHE A 225 18.63 -4.42 -15.08
CA PHE A 225 18.36 -5.79 -14.65
C PHE A 225 16.89 -6.06 -14.26
N TYR A 226 16.11 -5.03 -13.99
CA TYR A 226 14.68 -5.18 -13.82
C TYR A 226 13.96 -5.62 -15.11
N GLY A 227 14.53 -5.33 -16.29
CA GLY A 227 14.03 -5.83 -17.57
C GLY A 227 14.02 -7.36 -17.63
N PHE A 228 15.07 -8.03 -17.11
CA PHE A 228 15.13 -9.49 -17.05
C PHE A 228 14.04 -10.09 -16.16
N ARG A 229 13.73 -9.44 -15.05
CA ARG A 229 12.65 -9.89 -14.18
C ARG A 229 11.27 -9.70 -14.81
N ALA A 230 11.08 -8.64 -15.60
CA ALA A 230 9.86 -8.46 -16.37
C ALA A 230 9.70 -9.57 -17.43
N LEU A 231 10.81 -9.94 -18.10
CA LEU A 231 10.82 -11.08 -19.03
C LEU A 231 10.48 -12.39 -18.30
N LEU A 232 11.11 -12.65 -17.16
CA LEU A 232 10.81 -13.82 -16.32
C LEU A 232 9.32 -13.86 -15.94
N PHE A 233 8.76 -12.73 -15.56
CA PHE A 233 7.33 -12.65 -15.24
C PHE A 233 6.47 -13.08 -16.44
N TRP A 234 6.75 -12.55 -17.63
CA TRP A 234 6.00 -12.90 -18.82
C TRP A 234 6.18 -14.38 -19.21
N MET A 235 7.38 -14.94 -19.07
CA MET A 235 7.59 -16.38 -19.28
C MET A 235 6.70 -17.21 -18.32
N ILE A 236 6.62 -16.82 -17.05
CA ILE A 236 5.77 -17.49 -16.06
C ILE A 236 4.29 -17.37 -16.45
N VAL A 237 3.83 -16.20 -16.90
CA VAL A 237 2.44 -15.95 -17.32
C VAL A 237 2.08 -16.81 -18.53
N VAL A 238 2.95 -16.87 -19.54
CA VAL A 238 2.73 -17.70 -20.73
C VAL A 238 2.71 -19.19 -20.35
N PHE A 239 3.67 -19.63 -19.55
CA PHE A 239 3.72 -21.01 -19.08
C PHE A 239 2.44 -21.37 -18.29
N TYR A 240 2.00 -20.49 -17.39
CA TYR A 240 0.77 -20.69 -16.63
C TYR A 240 -0.46 -20.81 -17.53
N ARG A 241 -0.55 -20.03 -18.62
CA ARG A 241 -1.65 -20.12 -19.58
C ARG A 241 -1.64 -21.46 -20.32
N LEU A 242 -0.45 -21.96 -20.72
CA LEU A 242 -0.30 -23.21 -21.45
C LEU A 242 -0.64 -24.46 -20.61
N PHE A 243 -0.36 -24.41 -19.31
CA PHE A 243 -0.53 -25.54 -18.39
C PHE A 243 -1.75 -25.40 -17.47
N ARG A 244 -2.48 -24.31 -17.54
CA ARG A 244 -3.77 -24.16 -16.87
C ARG A 244 -4.83 -24.88 -17.71
N LYS A 245 -5.05 -26.17 -17.38
CA LYS A 245 -6.22 -26.93 -17.82
C LYS A 245 -7.37 -26.73 -16.85
#